data_2009c126ce672d25993ade36f34d00ac
#
_entry.id   2009c126ce672d25993ade36f34d00ac
#
_cell.length_a   1.000
_cell.length_b   1.000
_cell.length_c   1.000
_cell.angle_alpha   90.00
_cell.angle_beta   90.00
_cell.angle_gamma   90.00
#
_symmetry.space_group_name_H-M   'P 1'
#
loop_
_entity.id
_entity.type
_entity.pdbx_description
1 polymer ?
#
loop_
_entity_poly.entity_id
_entity_poly.type
_entity_poly.pdbx_seq_one_letter_code
_entity_poly.pdbx_strand_id
1 'polypeptide(L)'
;SNNFFSLKCDNNNSDYVVVFLNDLSRLPYEELIHWKGYNIAPDARMALSYSYYNTMVLGNWSHGAETLDLFFKERFAEYVKKWNCKFKWDLFKPLNDIQKHVFKGLHIPTTENISTFINQIEGLALILIDSLNDRELSKNITIEKEDKRITKFQKYLTQHNCPSTEIIE
;
A
#
# COMPACT_ATOMS: atom_id res chain seq x y z
N SER A 1 28.38 -2.37 24.56
CA SER A 1 27.67 -1.27 23.83
C SER A 1 27.08 -1.87 22.56
N ASN A 2 25.74 -1.91 22.46
CA ASN A 2 25.07 -2.32 21.25
C ASN A 2 25.25 -1.18 20.23
N ASN A 3 26.19 -1.35 19.32
CA ASN A 3 26.29 -0.46 18.18
C ASN A 3 25.18 -0.83 17.21
N PHE A 4 24.06 -0.09 17.25
CA PHE A 4 23.03 -0.18 16.22
C PHE A 4 23.55 0.54 14.97
N PHE A 5 23.74 -0.19 13.89
CA PHE A 5 23.95 0.37 12.58
C PHE A 5 22.68 0.17 11.73
N SER A 6 22.39 1.11 10.88
CA SER A 6 21.27 1.05 9.92
C SER A 6 21.84 0.97 8.52
N LEU A 7 21.46 -0.07 7.80
CA LEU A 7 21.88 -0.29 6.42
C LEU A 7 20.64 -0.19 5.52
N LYS A 8 20.70 0.70 4.53
CA LYS A 8 19.64 0.80 3.52
C LYS A 8 19.84 -0.30 2.48
N CYS A 9 18.89 -1.22 2.39
CA CYS A 9 18.96 -2.32 1.43
C CYS A 9 17.65 -2.42 0.63
N ASP A 10 17.79 -2.88 -0.61
CA ASP A 10 16.67 -3.29 -1.44
C ASP A 10 16.45 -4.79 -1.24
N ASN A 11 15.42 -5.14 -0.48
CA ASN A 11 15.01 -6.48 -0.17
C ASN A 11 13.70 -6.88 -0.84
N ASN A 12 13.37 -6.23 -1.95
CA ASN A 12 12.11 -6.42 -2.66
C ASN A 12 12.07 -7.70 -3.50
N ASN A 13 13.17 -8.45 -3.53
CA ASN A 13 13.29 -9.75 -4.18
C ASN A 13 13.52 -10.84 -3.14
N SER A 14 12.94 -12.04 -3.36
CA SER A 14 13.10 -13.19 -2.46
C SER A 14 14.48 -13.84 -2.53
N ASP A 15 15.20 -13.69 -3.63
CA ASP A 15 16.40 -14.46 -3.94
C ASP A 15 17.69 -13.67 -3.66
N TYR A 16 17.62 -12.35 -3.63
CA TYR A 16 18.77 -11.50 -3.37
C TYR A 16 18.39 -10.17 -2.69
N VAL A 17 19.38 -9.58 -2.05
CA VAL A 17 19.30 -8.25 -1.45
C VAL A 17 20.35 -7.37 -2.11
N VAL A 18 19.99 -6.15 -2.47
CA VAL A 18 20.91 -5.18 -3.03
C VAL A 18 21.24 -4.10 -2.01
N VAL A 19 22.52 -3.81 -1.87
CA VAL A 19 23.04 -2.82 -0.93
C VAL A 19 24.04 -1.94 -1.63
N PHE A 20 24.04 -0.65 -1.29
CA PHE A 20 25.01 0.28 -1.83
C PHE A 20 26.39 0.01 -1.21
N LEU A 21 27.40 -0.22 -2.04
CA LEU A 21 28.74 -0.64 -1.60
C LEU A 21 29.36 0.35 -0.59
N ASN A 22 29.12 1.65 -0.78
CA ASN A 22 29.60 2.69 0.13
C ASN A 22 29.00 2.59 1.53
N ASP A 23 27.75 2.12 1.66
CA ASP A 23 27.12 1.96 2.96
C ASP A 23 27.67 0.75 3.70
N LEU A 24 28.05 -0.31 2.98
CA LEU A 24 28.77 -1.46 3.56
C LEU A 24 30.11 -1.04 4.16
N SER A 25 30.82 -0.09 3.58
CA SER A 25 32.12 0.36 4.10
C SER A 25 32.06 0.97 5.50
N ARG A 26 30.88 1.33 5.98
CA ARG A 26 30.63 1.90 7.31
C ARG A 26 30.39 0.84 8.38
N LEU A 27 30.27 -0.43 7.98
CA LEU A 27 30.01 -1.52 8.90
C LEU A 27 31.29 -1.93 9.65
N PRO A 28 31.15 -2.51 10.86
CA PRO A 28 32.24 -3.17 11.54
C PRO A 28 32.87 -4.28 10.67
N TYR A 29 34.16 -4.51 10.84
CA TYR A 29 34.91 -5.46 10.00
C TYR A 29 34.27 -6.87 9.97
N GLU A 30 33.80 -7.35 11.11
CA GLU A 30 33.14 -8.67 11.21
C GLU A 30 31.89 -8.75 10.34
N GLU A 31 31.09 -7.68 10.33
CA GLU A 31 29.90 -7.57 9.48
C GLU A 31 30.27 -7.50 8.00
N LEU A 32 31.32 -6.77 7.65
CA LEU A 32 31.82 -6.73 6.27
C LEU A 32 32.21 -8.11 5.75
N ILE A 33 32.89 -8.91 6.58
CA ILE A 33 33.25 -10.29 6.21
C ILE A 33 32.00 -11.16 6.01
N HIS A 34 31.00 -10.99 6.89
CA HIS A 34 29.73 -11.68 6.76
C HIS A 34 29.06 -11.36 5.42
N TRP A 35 28.86 -10.08 5.10
CA TRP A 35 28.27 -9.65 3.85
C TRP A 35 29.06 -10.10 2.62
N LYS A 36 30.40 -10.06 2.70
CA LYS A 36 31.27 -10.55 1.62
C LYS A 36 31.08 -12.03 1.33
N GLY A 37 30.80 -12.84 2.36
CA GLY A 37 30.54 -14.28 2.22
C GLY A 37 29.27 -14.60 1.44
N TYR A 38 28.30 -13.67 1.41
CA TYR A 38 27.04 -13.82 0.66
C TYR A 38 27.01 -13.04 -0.65
N ASN A 39 28.14 -12.45 -1.04
CA ASN A 39 28.18 -11.71 -2.30
C ASN A 39 28.04 -12.65 -3.50
N ILE A 40 27.10 -12.33 -4.37
CA ILE A 40 26.81 -13.06 -5.61
C ILE A 40 27.14 -12.20 -6.82
N ALA A 41 27.55 -12.85 -7.90
CA ALA A 41 27.78 -12.14 -9.16
C ALA A 41 26.46 -11.62 -9.72
N PRO A 42 26.41 -10.37 -10.23
CA PRO A 42 25.19 -9.83 -10.82
C PRO A 42 24.79 -10.63 -12.07
N ASP A 43 23.51 -10.91 -12.20
CA ASP A 43 22.88 -11.54 -13.35
C ASP A 43 22.02 -10.50 -14.10
N ALA A 44 21.87 -10.65 -15.41
CA ALA A 44 21.07 -9.75 -16.25
C ALA A 44 19.59 -9.69 -15.86
N ARG A 45 19.09 -10.65 -15.08
CA ARG A 45 17.72 -10.69 -14.53
C ARG A 45 17.57 -9.95 -13.22
N MET A 46 18.68 -9.57 -12.56
CA MET A 46 18.65 -8.83 -11.33
C MET A 46 18.31 -7.36 -11.61
N ALA A 47 17.33 -6.83 -10.92
CA ALA A 47 16.90 -5.45 -11.06
C ALA A 47 16.75 -4.81 -9.67
N LEU A 48 16.97 -3.51 -9.61
CA LEU A 48 16.65 -2.70 -8.44
C LEU A 48 15.15 -2.43 -8.41
N SER A 49 14.57 -2.37 -7.23
CA SER A 49 13.23 -1.83 -7.08
C SER A 49 13.19 -0.36 -7.53
N TYR A 50 12.04 0.07 -8.04
CA TYR A 50 11.86 1.44 -8.49
C TYR A 50 12.13 2.45 -7.35
N SER A 51 11.65 2.17 -6.14
CA SER A 51 11.85 3.05 -4.99
C SER A 51 13.32 3.16 -4.58
N TYR A 52 14.04 2.03 -4.54
CA TYR A 52 15.45 2.03 -4.22
C TYR A 52 16.28 2.77 -5.28
N TYR A 53 16.00 2.51 -6.56
CA TYR A 53 16.66 3.20 -7.66
C TYR A 53 16.45 4.72 -7.59
N ASN A 54 15.21 5.18 -7.43
CA ASN A 54 14.92 6.61 -7.31
C ASN A 54 15.60 7.24 -6.11
N THR A 55 15.56 6.60 -4.95
CA THR A 55 16.11 7.19 -3.72
C THR A 55 17.63 7.12 -3.68
N MET A 56 18.23 5.95 -3.99
CA MET A 56 19.65 5.70 -3.77
C MET A 56 20.50 6.04 -4.98
N VAL A 57 19.97 5.92 -6.21
CA VAL A 57 20.72 6.17 -7.44
C VAL A 57 20.44 7.56 -7.98
N LEU A 58 19.16 7.97 -8.05
CA LEU A 58 18.78 9.29 -8.59
C LEU A 58 18.75 10.40 -7.53
N GLY A 59 18.82 10.05 -6.23
CA GLY A 59 18.73 11.04 -5.15
C GLY A 59 17.36 11.70 -5.01
N ASN A 60 16.34 11.15 -5.65
CA ASN A 60 14.97 11.63 -5.57
C ASN A 60 14.32 11.14 -4.28
N TRP A 61 14.37 11.97 -3.25
CA TRP A 61 13.64 11.70 -2.02
C TRP A 61 12.14 11.92 -2.31
N SER A 62 11.41 10.83 -2.51
CA SER A 62 9.95 10.92 -2.61
C SER A 62 9.39 11.36 -1.26
N HIS A 63 8.65 12.46 -1.24
CA HIS A 63 7.89 12.89 -0.08
C HIS A 63 6.56 12.11 0.04
N GLY A 64 6.52 10.87 -0.44
CA GLY A 64 5.37 9.99 -0.43
C GLY A 64 5.74 8.57 -0.01
N ALA A 65 4.74 7.73 0.15
CA ALA A 65 4.90 6.32 0.50
C ALA A 65 5.78 5.59 -0.51
N GLU A 66 6.86 4.99 -0.04
CA GLU A 66 7.85 4.33 -0.89
C GLU A 66 7.33 3.02 -1.51
N THR A 67 6.24 2.46 -0.95
CA THR A 67 5.64 1.21 -1.41
C THR A 67 4.16 1.40 -1.75
N LEU A 68 3.65 0.64 -2.71
CA LEU A 68 2.27 0.78 -3.20
C LEU A 68 1.22 0.58 -2.09
N ASP A 69 1.51 -0.23 -1.09
CA ASP A 69 0.63 -0.45 0.05
C ASP A 69 0.58 0.77 0.99
N LEU A 70 1.71 1.43 1.24
CA LEU A 70 1.74 2.69 1.98
C LEU A 70 1.10 3.82 1.17
N PHE A 71 1.39 3.89 -0.13
CA PHE A 71 0.75 4.83 -1.04
C PHE A 71 -0.78 4.66 -1.06
N PHE A 72 -1.26 3.42 -1.13
CA PHE A 72 -2.69 3.14 -1.02
C PHE A 72 -3.28 3.66 0.29
N LYS A 73 -2.63 3.40 1.42
CA LYS A 73 -3.12 3.86 2.75
C LYS A 73 -3.20 5.38 2.85
N GLU A 74 -2.21 6.09 2.32
CA GLU A 74 -2.21 7.55 2.28
C GLU A 74 -3.33 8.07 1.36
N ARG A 75 -3.43 7.54 0.14
CA ARG A 75 -4.47 7.95 -0.82
C ARG A 75 -5.88 7.62 -0.33
N PHE A 76 -6.05 6.49 0.33
CA PHE A 76 -7.33 6.15 0.95
C PHE A 76 -7.73 7.16 2.02
N ALA A 77 -6.80 7.54 2.90
CA ALA A 77 -7.07 8.55 3.93
C ALA A 77 -7.40 9.93 3.33
N GLU A 78 -6.66 10.36 2.30
CA GLU A 78 -6.95 11.59 1.57
C GLU A 78 -8.32 11.55 0.90
N TYR A 79 -8.65 10.43 0.25
CA TYR A 79 -9.93 10.23 -0.42
C TYR A 79 -11.11 10.33 0.55
N VAL A 80 -11.02 9.65 1.69
CA VAL A 80 -12.04 9.72 2.75
C VAL A 80 -12.24 11.17 3.20
N LYS A 81 -11.15 11.91 3.41
CA LYS A 81 -11.20 13.31 3.80
C LYS A 81 -11.82 14.21 2.71
N LYS A 82 -11.40 14.05 1.46
CA LYS A 82 -11.96 14.79 0.30
C LYS A 82 -13.46 14.51 0.15
N TRP A 83 -13.84 13.24 0.29
CA TRP A 83 -15.27 12.87 0.22
C TRP A 83 -16.10 13.56 1.29
N ASN A 84 -15.66 13.49 2.55
CA ASN A 84 -16.37 14.17 3.65
C ASN A 84 -16.46 15.68 3.44
N CYS A 85 -15.39 16.32 2.96
CA CYS A 85 -15.40 17.73 2.63
C CYS A 85 -16.42 18.09 1.54
N LYS A 86 -16.54 17.25 0.49
CA LYS A 86 -17.43 17.49 -0.65
C LYS A 86 -18.89 17.19 -0.32
N PHE A 87 -19.15 16.02 0.25
CA PHE A 87 -20.50 15.50 0.45
C PHE A 87 -21.07 15.67 1.86
N LYS A 88 -20.23 16.06 2.84
CA LYS A 88 -20.59 16.28 4.25
C LYS A 88 -21.08 15.05 4.98
N TRP A 89 -20.69 13.85 4.53
CA TRP A 89 -20.95 12.59 5.18
C TRP A 89 -19.81 11.59 4.89
N ASP A 90 -19.67 10.58 5.74
CA ASP A 90 -18.58 9.60 5.63
C ASP A 90 -18.96 8.46 4.70
N LEU A 91 -18.24 8.31 3.57
CA LEU A 91 -18.44 7.22 2.61
C LEU A 91 -18.21 5.85 3.24
N PHE A 92 -17.21 5.76 4.10
CA PHE A 92 -16.89 4.54 4.82
C PHE A 92 -17.26 4.69 6.30
N LYS A 93 -17.84 3.65 6.87
CA LYS A 93 -18.10 3.58 8.31
C LYS A 93 -16.77 3.59 9.08
N PRO A 94 -16.74 4.10 10.31
CA PRO A 94 -15.56 3.98 11.17
C PRO A 94 -15.14 2.51 11.30
N LEU A 95 -13.86 2.24 11.01
CA LEU A 95 -13.31 0.91 11.14
C LEU A 95 -13.31 0.47 12.61
N ASN A 96 -13.82 -0.71 12.89
CA ASN A 96 -13.65 -1.35 14.19
C ASN A 96 -12.19 -1.79 14.40
N ASP A 97 -11.86 -2.27 15.59
CA ASP A 97 -10.46 -2.58 15.93
C ASP A 97 -9.88 -3.72 15.09
N ILE A 98 -10.69 -4.71 14.71
CA ILE A 98 -10.27 -5.79 13.80
C ILE A 98 -9.99 -5.22 12.41
N GLN A 99 -10.88 -4.40 11.86
CA GLN A 99 -10.71 -3.76 10.56
C GLN A 99 -9.51 -2.81 10.53
N LYS A 100 -9.25 -2.07 11.62
CA LYS A 100 -8.03 -1.25 11.76
C LYS A 100 -6.77 -2.10 11.71
N HIS A 101 -6.80 -3.27 12.37
CA HIS A 101 -5.68 -4.20 12.32
C HIS A 101 -5.44 -4.74 10.92
N VAL A 102 -6.51 -5.17 10.25
CA VAL A 102 -6.46 -5.61 8.84
C VAL A 102 -5.91 -4.51 7.94
N PHE A 103 -6.41 -3.28 8.06
CA PHE A 103 -5.94 -2.13 7.26
C PHE A 103 -4.44 -1.86 7.47
N LYS A 104 -3.95 -1.91 8.70
CA LYS A 104 -2.53 -1.77 8.99
C LYS A 104 -1.70 -2.90 8.39
N GLY A 105 -2.24 -4.12 8.39
CA GLY A 105 -1.60 -5.32 7.86
C GLY A 105 -1.66 -5.46 6.33
N LEU A 106 -2.37 -4.59 5.61
CA LEU A 106 -2.40 -4.62 4.15
C LEU A 106 -0.99 -4.36 3.59
N HIS A 107 -0.54 -5.26 2.73
CA HIS A 107 0.76 -5.18 2.04
C HIS A 107 0.71 -5.96 0.73
N ILE A 108 1.62 -5.67 -0.19
CA ILE A 108 1.79 -6.47 -1.39
C ILE A 108 2.42 -7.80 -0.98
N PRO A 109 1.83 -8.95 -1.32
CA PRO A 109 2.43 -10.25 -1.03
C PRO A 109 3.82 -10.36 -1.64
N THR A 110 4.81 -10.72 -0.83
CA THR A 110 6.19 -10.92 -1.24
C THR A 110 6.49 -12.38 -1.58
N THR A 111 5.52 -13.26 -1.40
CA THR A 111 5.62 -14.69 -1.67
C THR A 111 4.52 -15.13 -2.62
N GLU A 112 4.76 -16.20 -3.39
CA GLU A 112 3.75 -16.81 -4.28
C GLU A 112 2.70 -17.64 -3.52
N ASN A 113 2.62 -17.48 -2.20
CA ASN A 113 1.64 -18.18 -1.38
C ASN A 113 0.22 -17.64 -1.64
N ILE A 114 -0.61 -18.49 -2.25
CA ILE A 114 -1.99 -18.17 -2.60
C ILE A 114 -2.81 -17.74 -1.37
N SER A 115 -2.59 -18.35 -0.21
CA SER A 115 -3.30 -17.98 1.01
C SER A 115 -2.99 -16.56 1.44
N THR A 116 -1.73 -16.13 1.34
CA THR A 116 -1.32 -14.75 1.65
C THR A 116 -1.99 -13.78 0.69
N PHE A 117 -2.02 -14.10 -0.61
CA PHE A 117 -2.69 -13.27 -1.61
C PHE A 117 -4.20 -13.15 -1.34
N ILE A 118 -4.88 -14.27 -1.07
CA ILE A 118 -6.32 -14.29 -0.74
C ILE A 118 -6.59 -13.42 0.48
N ASN A 119 -5.80 -13.54 1.55
CA ASN A 119 -5.98 -12.74 2.76
C ASN A 119 -5.87 -11.23 2.49
N GLN A 120 -4.96 -10.81 1.58
CA GLN A 120 -4.85 -9.41 1.19
C GLN A 120 -6.07 -8.93 0.40
N ILE A 121 -6.60 -9.75 -0.53
CA ILE A 121 -7.82 -9.43 -1.28
C ILE A 121 -9.03 -9.35 -0.35
N GLU A 122 -9.19 -10.29 0.58
CA GLU A 122 -10.25 -10.24 1.58
C GLU A 122 -10.15 -9.01 2.47
N GLY A 123 -8.93 -8.66 2.89
CA GLY A 123 -8.65 -7.44 3.63
C GLY A 123 -9.06 -6.18 2.86
N LEU A 124 -8.71 -6.09 1.58
CA LEU A 124 -9.13 -4.98 0.70
C LEU A 124 -10.66 -4.94 0.55
N ALA A 125 -11.31 -6.08 0.33
CA ALA A 125 -12.77 -6.16 0.23
C ALA A 125 -13.45 -5.67 1.53
N LEU A 126 -12.94 -6.09 2.68
CA LEU A 126 -13.42 -5.66 3.98
C LEU A 126 -13.33 -4.13 4.17
N ILE A 127 -12.24 -3.52 3.71
CA ILE A 127 -12.00 -2.09 3.86
C ILE A 127 -12.74 -1.26 2.80
N LEU A 128 -12.78 -1.70 1.54
CA LEU A 128 -13.33 -0.91 0.45
C LEU A 128 -14.83 -1.18 0.19
N ILE A 129 -15.31 -2.37 0.51
CA ILE A 129 -16.68 -2.78 0.18
C ILE A 129 -17.53 -2.89 1.44
N ASP A 130 -17.05 -3.64 2.44
CA ASP A 130 -17.85 -3.93 3.62
C ASP A 130 -17.96 -2.74 4.57
N SER A 131 -17.00 -1.84 4.54
CA SER A 131 -17.06 -0.61 5.31
C SER A 131 -17.91 0.49 4.66
N LEU A 132 -18.36 0.35 3.40
CA LEU A 132 -19.23 1.35 2.76
C LEU A 132 -20.43 1.68 3.63
N ASN A 133 -20.74 2.98 3.71
CA ASN A 133 -21.86 3.50 4.48
C ASN A 133 -23.18 3.34 3.73
N ASP A 134 -23.66 2.10 3.71
CA ASP A 134 -24.90 1.69 3.04
C ASP A 134 -26.10 2.57 3.40
N ARG A 135 -26.17 3.04 4.65
CA ARG A 135 -27.25 3.89 5.13
C ARG A 135 -27.26 5.25 4.43
N GLU A 136 -26.11 5.89 4.31
CA GLU A 136 -26.02 7.19 3.65
C GLU A 136 -26.18 7.09 2.14
N LEU A 137 -25.57 6.07 1.53
CA LEU A 137 -25.78 5.78 0.10
C LEU A 137 -27.25 5.59 -0.21
N SER A 138 -27.99 4.87 0.63
CA SER A 138 -29.40 4.53 0.43
C SER A 138 -30.37 5.72 0.56
N LYS A 139 -29.97 6.81 1.17
CA LYS A 139 -30.84 8.00 1.37
C LYS A 139 -31.11 8.76 0.06
N ASN A 140 -30.18 8.73 -0.87
CA ASN A 140 -30.15 9.63 -2.03
C ASN A 140 -30.27 8.92 -3.37
N ILE A 141 -30.62 7.64 -3.39
CA ILE A 141 -30.77 6.84 -4.61
C ILE A 141 -32.04 6.02 -4.58
N THR A 142 -32.56 5.67 -5.76
CA THR A 142 -33.64 4.70 -5.88
C THR A 142 -33.06 3.28 -5.72
N ILE A 143 -33.48 2.59 -4.65
CA ILE A 143 -32.97 1.27 -4.30
C ILE A 143 -33.88 0.20 -4.89
N GLU A 144 -33.29 -0.83 -5.50
CA GLU A 144 -33.93 -2.06 -5.88
C GLU A 144 -33.61 -3.15 -4.84
N LYS A 145 -34.49 -4.16 -4.75
CA LYS A 145 -34.39 -5.20 -3.70
C LYS A 145 -33.09 -6.00 -3.74
N GLU A 146 -32.42 -6.03 -4.89
CA GLU A 146 -31.18 -6.79 -5.12
C GLU A 146 -29.91 -5.93 -5.12
N ASP A 147 -30.03 -4.64 -4.86
CA ASP A 147 -28.89 -3.73 -4.88
C ASP A 147 -27.90 -4.02 -3.75
N LYS A 148 -26.72 -4.51 -4.12
CA LYS A 148 -25.58 -4.65 -3.23
C LYS A 148 -24.88 -3.31 -3.03
N ARG A 149 -23.99 -3.22 -2.03
CA ARG A 149 -23.28 -1.97 -1.65
C ARG A 149 -22.57 -1.30 -2.83
N ILE A 150 -21.85 -2.09 -3.66
CA ILE A 150 -21.16 -1.57 -4.84
C ILE A 150 -22.17 -1.01 -5.84
N THR A 151 -23.27 -1.70 -6.10
CA THR A 151 -24.33 -1.23 -7.02
C THR A 151 -24.95 0.08 -6.53
N LYS A 152 -25.20 0.20 -5.23
CA LYS A 152 -25.68 1.44 -4.63
C LYS A 152 -24.69 2.58 -4.79
N PHE A 153 -23.39 2.30 -4.55
CA PHE A 153 -22.35 3.28 -4.75
C PHE A 153 -22.24 3.72 -6.20
N GLN A 154 -22.31 2.81 -7.15
CA GLN A 154 -22.32 3.10 -8.57
C GLN A 154 -23.54 3.98 -8.96
N LYS A 155 -24.76 3.63 -8.52
CA LYS A 155 -25.98 4.43 -8.73
C LYS A 155 -25.81 5.84 -8.16
N TYR A 156 -25.24 5.96 -6.95
CA TYR A 156 -24.96 7.24 -6.32
C TYR A 156 -24.02 8.11 -7.17
N LEU A 157 -22.90 7.56 -7.63
CA LEU A 157 -21.94 8.28 -8.48
C LEU A 157 -22.56 8.74 -9.79
N THR A 158 -23.34 7.88 -10.44
CA THR A 158 -24.03 8.20 -11.69
C THR A 158 -25.05 9.33 -11.50
N GLN A 159 -25.83 9.29 -10.42
CA GLN A 159 -26.87 10.30 -10.14
C GLN A 159 -26.25 11.67 -9.80
N HIS A 160 -25.09 11.69 -9.17
CA HIS A 160 -24.42 12.93 -8.80
C HIS A 160 -23.41 13.44 -9.85
N ASN A 161 -23.42 12.86 -11.08
CA ASN A 161 -22.50 13.21 -12.17
C ASN A 161 -21.04 13.29 -11.69
N CYS A 162 -20.64 12.37 -10.80
CA CYS A 162 -19.25 12.27 -10.39
C CYS A 162 -18.49 11.55 -11.51
N PRO A 163 -17.69 12.25 -12.33
CA PRO A 163 -16.86 11.58 -13.33
C PRO A 163 -15.92 10.63 -12.61
N SER A 164 -15.81 9.43 -13.14
CA SER A 164 -14.90 8.40 -12.61
C SER A 164 -13.44 8.85 -12.57
N THR A 165 -13.10 9.88 -13.34
CA THR A 165 -11.75 10.49 -13.43
C THR A 165 -11.44 11.48 -12.30
N GLU A 166 -12.41 12.21 -11.75
CA GLU A 166 -12.16 13.16 -10.65
C GLU A 166 -11.95 12.49 -9.28
N ILE A 167 -12.12 11.19 -9.21
CA ILE A 167 -11.97 10.43 -7.97
C ILE A 167 -10.56 9.85 -7.84
N ILE A 168 -9.78 9.84 -8.93
CA ILE A 168 -8.48 9.17 -9.04
C ILE A 168 -7.31 10.17 -9.11
N GLU A 169 -7.53 11.44 -9.41
CA GLU A 169 -6.55 12.51 -9.29
C GLU A 169 -6.65 13.16 -7.89
#